data_0f167464109d4ea9ff087cab8456969e
#
_entry.id   0f167464109d4ea9ff087cab8456969e
#
_cell.length_a   1.000
_cell.length_b   1.000
_cell.length_c   1.000
_cell.angle_alpha   90.00
_cell.angle_beta   90.00
_cell.angle_gamma   90.00
#
_symmetry.space_group_name_H-M   'P 1'
#
loop_
_entity.id
_entity.type
_entity.pdbx_description
1 polymer ?
#
loop_
_entity_poly.entity_id
_entity_poly.type
_entity_poly.pdbx_seq_one_letter_code
_entity_poly.pdbx_strand_id
1 'polypeptide(L)'
;MTYNKKRALSYGGILISVFLAYFCRLGRPENVFMRNLADQCRNCIYLGMYCAWVIYLEKHVVHRKTRRCLTAIGCLMVFWFFVRTVKFHIFHDPLGEHICWYLYYIPMILIPVLGLAAAMFLGEKDGEKTVRK
;
A
#
# COMPACT_ATOMS: atom_id res chain seq x y z
N MET A 1 -15.96 -6.15 -23.88
CA MET A 1 -15.61 -7.00 -22.71
C MET A 1 -16.55 -6.65 -21.58
N THR A 2 -17.39 -7.59 -21.14
CA THR A 2 -18.51 -7.33 -20.20
C THR A 2 -17.97 -6.87 -18.83
N TYR A 3 -18.60 -5.89 -18.19
CA TYR A 3 -18.22 -5.33 -16.87
C TYR A 3 -17.84 -6.39 -15.83
N ASN A 4 -18.58 -7.52 -15.80
CA ASN A 4 -18.32 -8.64 -14.90
C ASN A 4 -16.97 -9.35 -15.18
N LYS A 5 -16.51 -9.44 -16.45
CA LYS A 5 -15.21 -10.03 -16.79
C LYS A 5 -14.05 -9.16 -16.30
N LYS A 6 -14.18 -7.83 -16.37
CA LYS A 6 -13.15 -6.91 -15.84
C LYS A 6 -13.03 -7.01 -14.32
N ARG A 7 -14.15 -7.13 -13.60
CA ARG A 7 -14.16 -7.34 -12.15
C ARG A 7 -13.52 -8.68 -11.76
N ALA A 8 -13.91 -9.76 -12.41
CA ALA A 8 -13.36 -11.10 -12.15
C ALA A 8 -11.85 -11.13 -12.40
N LEU A 9 -11.38 -10.47 -13.47
CA LEU A 9 -9.94 -10.37 -13.77
C LEU A 9 -9.19 -9.57 -12.70
N SER A 10 -9.78 -8.47 -12.19
CA SER A 10 -9.18 -7.66 -11.12
C SER A 10 -9.07 -8.44 -9.81
N TYR A 11 -10.13 -9.12 -9.39
CA TYR A 11 -10.10 -9.95 -8.17
C TYR A 11 -9.15 -11.16 -8.33
N GLY A 12 -9.12 -11.78 -9.50
CA GLY A 12 -8.18 -12.86 -9.82
C GLY A 12 -6.72 -12.39 -9.72
N GLY A 13 -6.43 -11.20 -10.26
CA GLY A 13 -5.09 -10.60 -10.17
C GLY A 13 -4.66 -10.32 -8.73
N ILE A 14 -5.56 -9.80 -7.89
CA ILE A 14 -5.29 -9.55 -6.46
C ILE A 14 -5.02 -10.88 -5.73
N LEU A 15 -5.86 -11.90 -5.94
CA LEU A 15 -5.68 -13.21 -5.32
C LEU A 15 -4.36 -13.86 -5.71
N ILE A 16 -4.01 -13.82 -7.00
CA ILE A 16 -2.73 -14.35 -7.51
C ILE A 16 -1.55 -13.59 -6.88
N SER A 17 -1.63 -12.24 -6.78
CA SER A 17 -0.56 -11.44 -6.18
C SER A 17 -0.37 -11.75 -4.70
N VAL A 18 -1.45 -11.93 -3.93
CA VAL A 18 -1.40 -12.32 -2.51
C VAL A 18 -0.82 -13.72 -2.38
N PHE A 19 -1.24 -14.66 -3.23
CA PHE A 19 -0.73 -16.04 -3.23
C PHE A 19 0.77 -16.08 -3.53
N LEU A 20 1.23 -15.35 -4.56
CA LEU A 20 2.65 -15.25 -4.91
C LEU A 20 3.48 -14.64 -3.77
N ALA A 21 2.97 -13.56 -3.15
CA ALA A 21 3.65 -12.94 -2.00
C ALA A 21 3.75 -13.90 -0.80
N TYR A 22 2.71 -14.71 -0.58
CA TYR A 22 2.71 -15.75 0.46
C TYR A 22 3.68 -16.88 0.13
N PHE A 23 3.70 -17.35 -1.12
CA PHE A 23 4.61 -18.39 -1.58
C PHE A 23 6.09 -17.98 -1.45
N CYS A 24 6.42 -16.73 -1.77
CA CYS A 24 7.76 -16.17 -1.53
C CYS A 24 8.16 -16.18 -0.04
N ARG A 25 7.19 -16.24 0.87
CA ARG A 25 7.44 -16.32 2.31
C ARG A 25 7.67 -17.75 2.80
N LEU A 26 6.94 -18.73 2.25
CA LEU A 26 7.00 -20.14 2.68
C LEU A 26 8.32 -20.81 2.32
N GLY A 27 8.89 -20.49 1.19
CA GLY A 27 10.15 -21.05 0.70
C GLY A 27 11.35 -20.31 1.24
N ARG A 28 11.55 -20.20 2.57
CA ARG A 28 12.77 -19.60 3.13
C ARG A 28 13.98 -20.49 2.80
N PRO A 29 14.73 -20.21 1.74
CA PRO A 29 15.90 -20.97 1.42
C PRO A 29 16.97 -20.70 2.50
N GLU A 30 17.77 -21.70 2.82
CA GLU A 30 18.90 -21.58 3.75
C GLU A 30 19.95 -20.58 3.24
N ASN A 31 20.03 -20.41 1.93
CA ASN A 31 20.92 -19.48 1.29
C ASN A 31 20.45 -18.02 1.50
N VAL A 32 21.31 -17.20 2.10
CA VAL A 32 21.06 -15.77 2.41
C VAL A 32 20.69 -14.98 1.14
N PHE A 33 21.35 -15.25 0.02
CA PHE A 33 21.07 -14.58 -1.25
C PHE A 33 19.65 -14.86 -1.75
N MET A 34 19.22 -16.13 -1.75
CA MET A 34 17.87 -16.52 -2.20
C MET A 34 16.78 -15.98 -1.28
N ARG A 35 17.07 -15.89 0.02
CA ARG A 35 16.16 -15.28 1.01
C ARG A 35 15.96 -13.79 0.73
N ASN A 36 17.05 -13.06 0.48
CA ASN A 36 16.97 -11.63 0.15
C ASN A 36 16.24 -11.40 -1.17
N LEU A 37 16.47 -12.23 -2.17
CA LEU A 37 15.78 -12.17 -3.46
C LEU A 37 14.27 -12.38 -3.29
N ALA A 38 13.85 -13.38 -2.52
CA ALA A 38 12.44 -13.66 -2.23
C ALA A 38 11.76 -12.48 -1.49
N ASP A 39 12.47 -11.86 -0.53
CA ASP A 39 11.97 -10.68 0.18
C ASP A 39 11.82 -9.47 -0.74
N GLN A 40 12.74 -9.27 -1.69
CA GLN A 40 12.66 -8.21 -2.68
C GLN A 40 11.51 -8.44 -3.67
N CYS A 41 11.35 -9.65 -4.18
CA CYS A 41 10.22 -10.01 -5.05
C CYS A 41 8.88 -9.73 -4.37
N ARG A 42 8.75 -10.11 -3.10
CA ARG A 42 7.54 -9.82 -2.30
C ARG A 42 7.29 -8.32 -2.16
N ASN A 43 8.33 -7.53 -1.87
CA ASN A 43 8.21 -6.07 -1.76
C ASN A 43 7.79 -5.44 -3.09
N CYS A 44 8.31 -5.90 -4.22
CA CYS A 44 7.90 -5.44 -5.56
C CYS A 44 6.43 -5.76 -5.85
N ILE A 45 5.94 -6.95 -5.45
CA ILE A 45 4.53 -7.32 -5.61
C ILE A 45 3.64 -6.36 -4.80
N TYR A 46 3.96 -6.10 -3.54
CA TYR A 46 3.20 -5.17 -2.72
C TYR A 46 3.24 -3.74 -3.26
N LEU A 47 4.40 -3.28 -3.71
CA LEU A 47 4.54 -1.97 -4.35
C LEU A 47 3.62 -1.85 -5.58
N GLY A 48 3.64 -2.86 -6.46
CA GLY A 48 2.76 -2.90 -7.63
C GLY A 48 1.27 -2.88 -7.27
N MET A 49 0.87 -3.61 -6.22
CA MET A 49 -0.51 -3.61 -5.72
C MET A 49 -0.93 -2.22 -5.22
N TYR A 50 -0.08 -1.53 -4.46
CA TYR A 50 -0.40 -0.18 -3.96
C TYR A 50 -0.44 0.86 -5.09
N CYS A 51 0.45 0.79 -6.06
CA CYS A 51 0.39 1.65 -7.25
C CYS A 51 -0.91 1.42 -8.03
N ALA A 52 -1.29 0.18 -8.26
CA ALA A 52 -2.55 -0.16 -8.91
C ALA A 52 -3.77 0.35 -8.11
N TRP A 53 -3.73 0.24 -6.77
CA TRP A 53 -4.77 0.76 -5.90
C TRP A 53 -4.89 2.29 -5.97
N VAL A 54 -3.79 3.03 -5.94
CA VAL A 54 -3.80 4.49 -6.10
C VAL A 54 -4.41 4.90 -7.44
N ILE A 55 -4.02 4.25 -8.53
CA ILE A 55 -4.59 4.51 -9.87
C ILE A 55 -6.10 4.20 -9.90
N TYR A 56 -6.52 3.12 -9.25
CA TYR A 56 -7.93 2.76 -9.13
C TYR A 56 -8.73 3.82 -8.37
N LEU A 57 -8.20 4.32 -7.23
CA LEU A 57 -8.85 5.36 -6.42
C LEU A 57 -9.04 6.66 -7.19
N GLU A 58 -8.03 7.09 -7.94
CA GLU A 58 -8.13 8.31 -8.74
C GLU A 58 -9.25 8.26 -9.79
N LYS A 59 -9.50 7.07 -10.32
CA LYS A 59 -10.52 6.87 -11.36
C LYS A 59 -11.94 6.66 -10.82
N HIS A 60 -12.09 6.10 -9.61
CA HIS A 60 -13.39 5.62 -9.12
C HIS A 60 -13.94 6.40 -7.93
N VAL A 61 -13.11 7.09 -7.16
CA VAL A 61 -13.57 7.85 -6.00
C VAL A 61 -13.97 9.26 -6.42
N VAL A 62 -15.27 9.53 -6.37
CA VAL A 62 -15.85 10.82 -6.82
C VAL A 62 -15.60 11.93 -5.82
N HIS A 63 -15.58 11.63 -4.52
CA HIS A 63 -15.41 12.65 -3.46
C HIS A 63 -13.98 13.14 -3.36
N ARG A 64 -13.74 14.40 -3.76
CA ARG A 64 -12.40 14.98 -3.91
C ARG A 64 -11.58 14.97 -2.61
N LYS A 65 -12.16 15.30 -1.45
CA LYS A 65 -11.46 15.33 -0.14
C LYS A 65 -11.05 13.92 0.27
N THR A 66 -11.98 12.97 0.28
CA THR A 66 -11.72 11.56 0.60
C THR A 66 -10.70 10.94 -0.35
N ARG A 67 -10.82 11.21 -1.65
CA ARG A 67 -9.86 10.73 -2.65
C ARG A 67 -8.43 11.21 -2.34
N ARG A 68 -8.24 12.50 -2.01
CA ARG A 68 -6.92 13.03 -1.65
C ARG A 68 -6.32 12.34 -0.43
N CYS A 69 -7.11 12.10 0.61
CA CYS A 69 -6.64 11.37 1.80
C CYS A 69 -6.23 9.93 1.45
N LEU A 70 -7.05 9.22 0.69
CA LEU A 70 -6.76 7.84 0.29
C LEU A 70 -5.55 7.75 -0.65
N THR A 71 -5.41 8.70 -1.58
CA THR A 71 -4.23 8.78 -2.44
C THR A 71 -2.96 9.07 -1.62
N ALA A 72 -3.04 9.97 -0.64
CA ALA A 72 -1.93 10.24 0.27
C ALA A 72 -1.53 8.99 1.08
N ILE A 73 -2.50 8.22 1.59
CA ILE A 73 -2.25 6.92 2.25
C ILE A 73 -1.52 5.98 1.29
N GLY A 74 -1.97 5.85 0.04
CA GLY A 74 -1.33 5.01 -0.96
C GLY A 74 0.11 5.43 -1.23
N CYS A 75 0.38 6.73 -1.38
CA CYS A 75 1.73 7.26 -1.56
C CYS A 75 2.63 6.98 -0.34
N LEU A 76 2.10 7.11 0.89
CA LEU A 76 2.82 6.79 2.11
C LEU A 76 3.15 5.29 2.20
N MET A 77 2.25 4.41 1.75
CA MET A 77 2.52 2.98 1.70
C MET A 77 3.61 2.64 0.68
N VAL A 78 3.60 3.27 -0.51
CA VAL A 78 4.66 3.15 -1.50
C VAL A 78 6.00 3.61 -0.92
N PHE A 79 6.02 4.78 -0.26
CA PHE A 79 7.19 5.30 0.41
C PHE A 79 7.71 4.35 1.50
N TRP A 80 6.82 3.79 2.31
CA TRP A 80 7.17 2.81 3.34
C TRP A 80 7.87 1.57 2.78
N PHE A 81 7.33 1.01 1.70
CA PHE A 81 7.95 -0.13 1.03
C PHE A 81 9.29 0.24 0.39
N PHE A 82 9.42 1.44 -0.14
CA PHE A 82 10.68 1.94 -0.67
C PHE A 82 11.76 2.01 0.43
N VAL A 83 11.47 2.66 1.56
CA VAL A 83 12.38 2.75 2.72
C VAL A 83 12.74 1.34 3.21
N ARG A 84 11.77 0.44 3.29
CA ARG A 84 12.01 -0.96 3.68
C ARG A 84 12.98 -1.67 2.72
N THR A 85 12.82 -1.46 1.42
CA THR A 85 13.71 -2.05 0.40
C THR A 85 15.12 -1.50 0.52
N VAL A 86 15.26 -0.18 0.68
CA VAL A 86 16.55 0.50 0.86
C VAL A 86 17.25 0.00 2.13
N LYS A 87 16.53 -0.17 3.24
CA LYS A 87 17.07 -0.68 4.49
C LYS A 87 17.80 -2.03 4.31
N PHE A 88 17.30 -2.92 3.48
CA PHE A 88 17.96 -4.21 3.22
C PHE A 88 19.29 -4.08 2.46
N HIS A 89 19.53 -2.95 1.79
CA HIS A 89 20.78 -2.70 1.05
C HIS A 89 21.84 -1.95 1.89
N ILE A 90 21.42 -1.21 2.93
CA ILE A 90 22.31 -0.37 3.77
C ILE A 90 22.75 -1.12 5.05
N PHE A 91 22.73 -2.43 5.07
CA PHE A 91 22.97 -3.27 6.26
C PHE A 91 24.34 -3.09 6.95
N HIS A 92 25.26 -2.32 6.38
CA HIS A 92 26.62 -2.14 6.89
C HIS A 92 26.90 -0.74 7.45
N ASP A 93 25.94 0.21 7.32
CA ASP A 93 26.10 1.56 7.82
C ASP A 93 25.12 1.84 8.98
N PRO A 94 25.61 1.94 10.23
CA PRO A 94 24.75 2.15 11.40
C PRO A 94 23.98 3.47 11.32
N LEU A 95 24.55 4.50 10.69
CA LEU A 95 23.90 5.81 10.53
C LEU A 95 22.76 5.74 9.53
N GLY A 96 22.97 5.06 8.41
CA GLY A 96 21.92 4.80 7.41
C GLY A 96 20.77 3.97 7.98
N GLU A 97 21.06 3.00 8.83
CA GLU A 97 20.03 2.19 9.49
C GLU A 97 19.16 3.05 10.43
N HIS A 98 19.75 3.92 11.25
CA HIS A 98 19.01 4.83 12.12
C HIS A 98 18.11 5.79 11.32
N ILE A 99 18.61 6.38 10.24
CA ILE A 99 17.81 7.24 9.35
C ILE A 99 16.61 6.48 8.78
N CYS A 100 16.82 5.26 8.29
CA CYS A 100 15.75 4.43 7.77
C CYS A 100 14.69 4.11 8.83
N TRP A 101 15.07 3.90 10.10
CA TRP A 101 14.13 3.72 11.19
C TRP A 101 13.26 4.96 11.42
N TYR A 102 13.82 6.16 11.44
CA TYR A 102 13.04 7.40 11.58
C TYR A 102 12.09 7.61 10.40
N LEU A 103 12.55 7.38 9.18
CA LEU A 103 11.71 7.46 7.98
C LEU A 103 10.56 6.44 8.00
N TYR A 104 10.74 5.31 8.64
CA TYR A 104 9.74 4.28 8.80
C TYR A 104 8.58 4.69 9.70
N TYR A 105 8.82 5.51 10.72
CA TYR A 105 7.78 6.01 11.63
C TYR A 105 6.85 7.02 10.97
N ILE A 106 7.31 7.79 9.98
CA ILE A 106 6.49 8.81 9.30
C ILE A 106 5.20 8.21 8.74
N PRO A 107 5.22 7.21 7.85
CA PRO A 107 4.00 6.61 7.35
C PRO A 107 3.21 5.88 8.43
N MET A 108 3.87 5.27 9.42
CA MET A 108 3.22 4.56 10.50
C MET A 108 2.30 5.45 11.33
N ILE A 109 2.68 6.73 11.52
CA ILE A 109 1.88 7.72 12.25
C ILE A 109 0.85 8.39 11.33
N LEU A 110 1.23 8.74 10.10
CA LEU A 110 0.37 9.51 9.21
C LEU A 110 -0.78 8.68 8.60
N ILE A 111 -0.58 7.38 8.35
CA ILE A 111 -1.62 6.53 7.75
C ILE A 111 -2.88 6.46 8.61
N PRO A 112 -2.82 6.18 9.93
CA PRO A 112 -4.01 6.19 10.78
C PRO A 112 -4.70 7.56 10.84
N VAL A 113 -3.93 8.64 10.91
CA VAL A 113 -4.47 10.01 10.95
C VAL A 113 -5.22 10.35 9.66
N LEU A 114 -4.63 10.05 8.50
CA LEU A 114 -5.30 10.24 7.21
C LEU A 114 -6.50 9.31 7.03
N GLY A 115 -6.45 8.10 7.57
CA GLY A 115 -7.58 7.16 7.58
C GLY A 115 -8.76 7.73 8.37
N LEU A 116 -8.51 8.27 9.55
CA LEU A 116 -9.52 8.94 10.38
C LEU A 116 -10.10 10.17 9.66
N ALA A 117 -9.25 11.02 9.07
CA ALA A 117 -9.69 12.17 8.30
C ALA A 117 -10.57 11.77 7.10
N ALA A 118 -10.21 10.70 6.39
CA ALA A 118 -11.01 10.17 5.28
C ALA A 118 -12.40 9.70 5.76
N ALA A 119 -12.46 9.02 6.92
CA ALA A 119 -13.71 8.57 7.53
C ALA A 119 -14.60 9.75 7.95
N MET A 120 -14.03 10.80 8.54
CA MET A 120 -14.76 12.02 8.90
C MET A 120 -15.36 12.71 7.68
N PHE A 121 -14.62 12.83 6.56
CA PHE A 121 -15.15 13.43 5.33
C PHE A 121 -16.24 12.59 4.66
N LEU A 122 -16.28 11.30 4.89
CA LEU A 122 -17.40 10.45 4.46
C LEU A 122 -18.64 10.66 5.32
N GLY A 123 -18.47 10.76 6.65
CA GLY A 123 -19.57 10.98 7.59
C GLY A 123 -20.23 12.36 7.45
N GLU A 124 -19.46 13.41 7.16
CA GLU A 124 -19.98 14.78 6.94
C GLU A 124 -20.99 14.82 5.79
N LYS A 125 -20.76 14.08 4.72
CA LYS A 125 -21.64 14.03 3.55
C LYS A 125 -22.95 13.28 3.81
N ASP A 126 -22.95 12.29 4.66
CA ASP A 126 -24.16 11.53 5.01
C ASP A 126 -25.05 12.37 5.96
N GLY A 127 -24.45 13.18 6.85
CA GLY A 127 -25.18 14.13 7.70
C GLY A 127 -25.89 15.23 6.91
N GLU A 128 -25.26 15.78 5.87
CA GLU A 128 -25.84 16.84 5.03
C GLU A 128 -27.05 16.35 4.21
N LYS A 129 -27.08 15.08 3.81
CA LYS A 129 -28.23 14.47 3.13
C LYS A 129 -29.43 14.22 4.06
N THR A 130 -29.17 13.95 5.34
CA THR A 130 -30.21 13.66 6.33
C THR A 130 -30.90 14.92 6.78
N VAL A 131 -30.22 16.07 6.82
CA VAL A 131 -30.82 17.38 7.18
C VAL A 131 -31.65 17.99 6.05
N ARG A 132 -31.46 17.57 4.79
CA ARG A 132 -32.22 18.06 3.63
C ARG A 132 -33.51 17.29 3.33
N LYS A 133 -33.88 16.30 4.11
CA LYS A 133 -35.20 15.60 4.07
C LYS A 133 -36.08 16.09 5.18
#